data_bc3457f08010da5460c87377fd494d90
#
_entry.id   bc3457f08010da5460c87377fd494d90
#
_cell.length_a   1.000
_cell.length_b   1.000
_cell.length_c   1.000
_cell.angle_alpha   90.00
_cell.angle_beta   90.00
_cell.angle_gamma   90.00
#
_symmetry.space_group_name_H-M   'P 1'
#
loop_
_entity.id
_entity.type
_entity.pdbx_description
1 polymer ?
#
loop_
_entity_poly.entity_id
_entity_poly.type
_entity_poly.pdbx_seq_one_letter_code
_entity_poly.pdbx_strand_id
1 'polypeptide(L)'
;MRRFLEVLVFLLFLGLPLTVGAEGRVLPEDFVVRGVALGEAADEAAIAKAFGTPLFDTEKSVFGIRVKYYTFKKKFSVGVSVSTGKVVDIVIEDHDYAARDGVRYGATPHRIAAVYGKKDREQIAGLTWNVYRNPEKPGQKLMIEVEPGTWILSSWRLTSLPLTEEDADLGDGEEEDWQSADFNAQVLEGKDIDMSALKDRDETEKGTTPPWKR
;
A
#
# COMPACT_ATOMS: atom_id res chain seq x y z
N MET A 1 14.25 30.90 -57.20
CA MET A 1 15.00 30.73 -55.93
C MET A 1 14.23 31.17 -54.67
N ARG A 2 13.52 32.32 -54.67
CA ARG A 2 12.76 32.77 -53.47
C ARG A 2 11.70 31.81 -52.94
N ARG A 3 10.94 31.16 -53.82
CA ARG A 3 9.89 30.21 -53.46
C ARG A 3 10.41 28.89 -52.89
N PHE A 4 11.62 28.47 -53.24
CA PHE A 4 12.26 27.27 -52.67
C PHE A 4 12.71 27.49 -51.21
N LEU A 5 13.09 28.71 -50.89
CA LEU A 5 13.52 29.06 -49.52
C LEU A 5 12.33 29.09 -48.57
N GLU A 6 11.16 29.56 -49.03
CA GLU A 6 9.94 29.59 -48.18
C GLU A 6 9.42 28.18 -47.85
N VAL A 7 9.48 27.26 -48.81
CA VAL A 7 9.08 25.84 -48.58
C VAL A 7 10.07 25.13 -47.66
N LEU A 8 11.37 25.44 -47.76
CA LEU A 8 12.38 24.83 -46.88
C LEU A 8 12.22 25.30 -45.43
N VAL A 9 11.89 26.57 -45.19
CA VAL A 9 11.67 27.13 -43.85
C VAL A 9 10.39 26.53 -43.24
N PHE A 10 9.35 26.32 -44.05
CA PHE A 10 8.10 25.71 -43.56
C PHE A 10 8.27 24.24 -43.20
N LEU A 11 9.08 23.49 -43.95
CA LEU A 11 9.42 22.08 -43.62
C LEU A 11 10.30 21.95 -42.36
N LEU A 12 11.17 22.95 -42.09
CA LEU A 12 11.97 22.96 -40.88
C LEU A 12 11.14 23.18 -39.59
N PHE A 13 10.02 23.92 -39.72
CA PHE A 13 9.10 24.12 -38.56
C PHE A 13 8.18 22.93 -38.29
N LEU A 14 7.91 22.07 -39.26
CA LEU A 14 7.10 20.86 -39.12
C LEU A 14 7.87 19.69 -38.49
N GLY A 15 9.19 19.77 -38.39
CA GLY A 15 10.05 18.72 -37.87
C GLY A 15 10.52 18.91 -36.43
N LEU A 16 10.13 19.98 -35.76
CA LEU A 16 10.42 20.09 -34.32
C LEU A 16 9.44 19.17 -33.55
N PRO A 17 9.90 18.07 -32.95
CA PRO A 17 9.08 17.36 -32.01
C PRO A 17 8.74 18.35 -30.90
N LEU A 18 7.46 18.75 -30.82
CA LEU A 18 6.93 19.32 -29.60
C LEU A 18 7.14 18.25 -28.55
N THR A 19 8.26 18.26 -27.86
CA THR A 19 8.42 17.58 -26.60
C THR A 19 7.49 18.31 -25.63
N VAL A 20 6.20 18.01 -25.74
CA VAL A 20 5.27 18.21 -24.64
C VAL A 20 5.91 17.39 -23.53
N GLY A 21 6.56 18.06 -22.59
CA GLY A 21 7.07 17.42 -21.40
C GLY A 21 5.88 16.70 -20.79
N ALA A 22 5.81 15.39 -20.98
CA ALA A 22 4.77 14.59 -20.41
C ALA A 22 4.90 14.79 -18.90
N GLU A 23 3.97 15.54 -18.32
CA GLU A 23 3.88 15.63 -16.85
C GLU A 23 3.79 14.20 -16.34
N GLY A 24 4.66 13.87 -15.39
CA GLY A 24 4.66 12.57 -14.76
C GLY A 24 3.26 12.28 -14.22
N ARG A 25 2.80 11.07 -14.42
CA ARG A 25 1.49 10.61 -13.92
C ARG A 25 1.58 9.16 -13.50
N VAL A 26 0.74 8.79 -12.56
CA VAL A 26 0.55 7.39 -12.15
C VAL A 26 -0.22 6.64 -13.23
N LEU A 27 0.19 5.40 -13.49
CA LEU A 27 -0.38 4.51 -14.48
C LEU A 27 -0.89 3.23 -13.78
N PRO A 28 -1.84 2.49 -14.38
CA PRO A 28 -2.34 1.23 -13.80
C PRO A 28 -1.23 0.19 -13.51
N GLU A 29 -0.19 0.14 -14.34
CA GLU A 29 0.96 -0.74 -14.14
C GLU A 29 1.78 -0.43 -12.88
N ASP A 30 1.68 0.78 -12.33
CA ASP A 30 2.36 1.15 -11.08
C ASP A 30 1.77 0.43 -9.86
N PHE A 31 0.61 -0.21 -10.00
CA PHE A 31 -0.05 -1.02 -8.97
C PHE A 31 0.22 -2.52 -9.10
N VAL A 32 1.22 -2.89 -9.89
CA VAL A 32 1.66 -4.28 -10.08
C VAL A 32 3.12 -4.41 -9.68
N VAL A 33 3.41 -5.35 -8.78
CA VAL A 33 4.78 -5.63 -8.32
C VAL A 33 5.12 -7.08 -8.61
N ARG A 34 6.13 -7.31 -9.45
CA ARG A 34 6.57 -8.67 -9.86
C ARG A 34 5.43 -9.56 -10.38
N GLY A 35 4.45 -8.95 -11.06
CA GLY A 35 3.30 -9.66 -11.61
C GLY A 35 2.17 -9.91 -10.62
N VAL A 36 2.28 -9.44 -9.37
CA VAL A 36 1.20 -9.44 -8.38
C VAL A 36 0.53 -8.06 -8.39
N ALA A 37 -0.75 -8.01 -8.74
CA ALA A 37 -1.52 -6.78 -8.82
C ALA A 37 -2.29 -6.51 -7.53
N LEU A 38 -2.31 -5.25 -7.11
CA LEU A 38 -3.15 -4.80 -6.01
C LEU A 38 -4.63 -4.95 -6.35
N GLY A 39 -5.43 -5.51 -5.45
CA GLY A 39 -6.87 -5.73 -5.60
C GLY A 39 -7.24 -6.99 -6.39
N GLU A 40 -6.28 -7.77 -6.86
CA GLU A 40 -6.55 -9.07 -7.50
C GLU A 40 -6.34 -10.23 -6.51
N ALA A 41 -7.07 -11.31 -6.75
CA ALA A 41 -6.91 -12.52 -5.94
C ALA A 41 -5.53 -13.14 -6.21
N ALA A 42 -4.81 -13.48 -5.14
CA ALA A 42 -3.55 -14.19 -5.23
C ALA A 42 -3.45 -15.20 -4.09
N ASP A 43 -3.24 -16.45 -4.45
CA ASP A 43 -2.94 -17.50 -3.49
C ASP A 43 -1.46 -17.46 -3.05
N GLU A 44 -1.16 -18.21 -2.00
CA GLU A 44 0.21 -18.29 -1.46
C GLU A 44 1.21 -18.78 -2.50
N ALA A 45 0.82 -19.66 -3.42
CA ALA A 45 1.68 -20.19 -4.47
C ALA A 45 2.05 -19.11 -5.50
N ALA A 46 1.09 -18.28 -5.91
CA ALA A 46 1.32 -17.14 -6.81
C ALA A 46 2.23 -16.08 -6.16
N ILE A 47 2.01 -15.78 -4.89
CA ILE A 47 2.83 -14.85 -4.11
C ILE A 47 4.24 -15.41 -3.94
N ALA A 48 4.39 -16.69 -3.58
CA ALA A 48 5.69 -17.34 -3.43
C ALA A 48 6.46 -17.42 -4.77
N LYS A 49 5.77 -17.58 -5.89
CA LYS A 49 6.38 -17.52 -7.23
C LYS A 49 6.96 -16.15 -7.54
N ALA A 50 6.28 -15.07 -7.13
CA ALA A 50 6.69 -13.69 -7.40
C ALA A 50 7.81 -13.20 -6.47
N PHE A 51 7.74 -13.53 -5.17
CA PHE A 51 8.61 -12.97 -4.13
C PHE A 51 9.57 -13.99 -3.50
N GLY A 52 9.39 -15.27 -3.79
CA GLY A 52 10.11 -16.37 -3.15
C GLY A 52 9.37 -16.95 -1.95
N THR A 53 10.01 -17.83 -1.21
CA THR A 53 9.43 -18.42 0.00
C THR A 53 9.34 -17.38 1.10
N PRO A 54 8.15 -17.17 1.72
CA PRO A 54 8.04 -16.26 2.84
C PRO A 54 8.88 -16.74 4.04
N LEU A 55 9.43 -15.80 4.79
CA LEU A 55 10.14 -16.06 6.03
C LEU A 55 9.15 -16.41 7.15
N PHE A 56 8.08 -15.69 7.21
CA PHE A 56 6.98 -15.89 8.15
C PHE A 56 5.73 -15.19 7.65
N ASP A 57 4.59 -15.53 8.21
CA ASP A 57 3.33 -14.85 8.02
C ASP A 57 2.75 -14.38 9.36
N THR A 58 1.92 -13.33 9.30
CA THR A 58 1.22 -12.78 10.45
C THR A 58 -0.15 -12.27 10.05
N GLU A 59 -1.15 -12.41 10.90
CA GLU A 59 -2.45 -11.79 10.70
C GLU A 59 -2.55 -10.51 11.53
N LYS A 60 -3.13 -9.45 10.91
CA LYS A 60 -3.40 -8.17 11.56
C LYS A 60 -4.79 -7.68 11.15
N SER A 61 -5.44 -6.94 12.04
CA SER A 61 -6.64 -6.18 11.70
C SER A 61 -6.24 -4.73 11.41
N VAL A 62 -6.66 -4.21 10.27
CA VAL A 62 -6.44 -2.82 9.84
C VAL A 62 -7.82 -2.23 9.54
N PHE A 63 -8.31 -1.31 10.37
CA PHE A 63 -9.66 -0.74 10.28
C PHE A 63 -10.75 -1.80 10.11
N GLY A 64 -10.67 -2.91 10.88
CA GLY A 64 -11.62 -4.01 10.81
C GLY A 64 -11.34 -5.05 9.73
N ILE A 65 -10.52 -4.75 8.74
CA ILE A 65 -10.14 -5.68 7.68
C ILE A 65 -9.06 -6.63 8.21
N ARG A 66 -9.35 -7.94 8.21
CA ARG A 66 -8.35 -8.95 8.56
C ARG A 66 -7.42 -9.20 7.38
N VAL A 67 -6.13 -8.98 7.58
CA VAL A 67 -5.11 -9.10 6.55
C VAL A 67 -4.04 -10.09 6.99
N LYS A 68 -3.76 -11.08 6.15
CA LYS A 68 -2.63 -11.99 6.32
C LYS A 68 -1.44 -11.44 5.54
N TYR A 69 -0.37 -11.10 6.26
CA TYR A 69 0.87 -10.57 5.68
C TYR A 69 1.92 -11.68 5.55
N TYR A 70 2.48 -11.80 4.34
CA TYR A 70 3.63 -12.64 4.04
C TYR A 70 4.88 -11.76 3.95
N THR A 71 5.90 -12.06 4.75
CA THR A 71 7.15 -11.27 4.79
C THR A 71 8.29 -12.04 4.13
N PHE A 72 9.07 -11.37 3.31
CA PHE A 72 10.12 -11.97 2.47
C PHE A 72 11.52 -11.41 2.78
N LYS A 73 12.57 -12.18 2.43
CA LYS A 73 13.98 -11.82 2.71
C LYS A 73 14.41 -10.46 2.20
N LYS A 74 13.93 -10.04 1.04
CA LYS A 74 14.28 -8.77 0.39
C LYS A 74 13.41 -7.59 0.88
N LYS A 75 12.93 -7.66 2.12
CA LYS A 75 12.11 -6.61 2.70
C LYS A 75 10.87 -6.27 1.87
N PHE A 76 10.24 -7.28 1.30
CA PHE A 76 8.90 -7.21 0.77
C PHE A 76 7.93 -7.76 1.80
N SER A 77 6.77 -7.14 1.90
CA SER A 77 5.62 -7.65 2.63
C SER A 77 4.39 -7.58 1.74
N VAL A 78 3.64 -8.68 1.64
CA VAL A 78 2.41 -8.74 0.85
C VAL A 78 1.26 -9.11 1.77
N GLY A 79 0.26 -8.24 1.85
CA GLY A 79 -0.94 -8.41 2.64
C GLY A 79 -2.09 -8.87 1.76
N VAL A 80 -2.74 -9.96 2.18
CA VAL A 80 -3.92 -10.54 1.53
C VAL A 80 -5.09 -10.47 2.49
N SER A 81 -6.22 -9.96 2.03
CA SER A 81 -7.46 -9.95 2.81
C SER A 81 -7.91 -11.39 3.07
N VAL A 82 -8.14 -11.71 4.34
CA VAL A 82 -8.58 -13.06 4.76
C VAL A 82 -9.98 -13.38 4.22
N SER A 83 -10.84 -12.38 4.12
CA SER A 83 -12.22 -12.55 3.66
C SER A 83 -12.34 -12.73 2.15
N THR A 84 -11.56 -11.95 1.37
CA THR A 84 -11.72 -11.91 -0.08
C THR A 84 -10.62 -12.64 -0.86
N GLY A 85 -9.49 -12.97 -0.22
CA GLY A 85 -8.33 -13.53 -0.88
C GLY A 85 -7.61 -12.55 -1.83
N LYS A 86 -8.00 -11.26 -1.83
CA LYS A 86 -7.39 -10.24 -2.68
C LYS A 86 -6.14 -9.64 -2.02
N VAL A 87 -5.16 -9.28 -2.82
CA VAL A 87 -4.00 -8.49 -2.37
C VAL A 87 -4.45 -7.08 -2.05
N VAL A 88 -4.29 -6.67 -0.79
CA VAL A 88 -4.75 -5.36 -0.30
C VAL A 88 -3.62 -4.43 0.11
N ASP A 89 -2.40 -4.97 0.28
CA ASP A 89 -1.24 -4.19 0.69
C ASP A 89 0.05 -4.82 0.18
N ILE A 90 0.97 -4.02 -0.35
CA ILE A 90 2.32 -4.44 -0.73
C ILE A 90 3.29 -3.38 -0.22
N VAL A 91 4.17 -3.77 0.70
CA VAL A 91 5.21 -2.88 1.24
C VAL A 91 6.56 -3.30 0.68
N ILE A 92 7.35 -2.33 0.23
CA ILE A 92 8.64 -2.54 -0.42
C ILE A 92 9.69 -1.65 0.25
N GLU A 93 10.59 -2.27 1.01
CA GLU A 93 11.75 -1.63 1.63
C GLU A 93 13.06 -2.16 1.02
N ASP A 94 12.97 -2.91 -0.10
CA ASP A 94 14.12 -3.42 -0.84
C ASP A 94 14.79 -2.27 -1.59
N HIS A 95 16.02 -1.94 -1.21
CA HIS A 95 16.79 -0.86 -1.84
C HIS A 95 17.20 -1.18 -3.28
N ASP A 96 17.18 -2.44 -3.68
CA ASP A 96 17.48 -2.88 -5.05
C ASP A 96 16.26 -2.83 -5.96
N TYR A 97 15.06 -2.66 -5.38
CA TYR A 97 13.84 -2.56 -6.18
C TYR A 97 13.84 -1.28 -7.02
N ALA A 98 13.58 -1.46 -8.30
CA ALA A 98 13.38 -0.36 -9.25
C ALA A 98 11.94 -0.41 -9.78
N ALA A 99 11.22 0.66 -9.57
CA ALA A 99 9.91 0.88 -10.17
C ALA A 99 10.02 1.44 -11.59
N ARG A 100 8.92 1.89 -12.17
CA ARG A 100 8.86 2.46 -13.50
C ARG A 100 9.94 3.54 -13.72
N ASP A 101 10.50 3.56 -14.92
CA ASP A 101 11.58 4.48 -15.33
C ASP A 101 12.80 4.47 -14.41
N GLY A 102 13.03 3.38 -13.69
CA GLY A 102 14.19 3.20 -12.81
C GLY A 102 14.15 4.05 -11.53
N VAL A 103 12.96 4.49 -11.09
CA VAL A 103 12.81 5.13 -9.78
C VAL A 103 13.06 4.09 -8.70
N ARG A 104 13.98 4.36 -7.78
CA ARG A 104 14.42 3.44 -6.73
C ARG A 104 14.76 4.16 -5.44
N TYR A 105 15.10 3.42 -4.39
CA TYR A 105 15.61 3.98 -3.14
C TYR A 105 16.62 5.10 -3.38
N GLY A 106 16.50 6.19 -2.63
CA GLY A 106 17.34 7.39 -2.78
C GLY A 106 16.94 8.30 -3.94
N ALA A 107 15.86 8.01 -4.69
CA ALA A 107 15.39 8.90 -5.76
C ALA A 107 15.00 10.27 -5.19
N THR A 108 15.42 11.31 -5.89
CA THR A 108 15.14 12.71 -5.50
C THR A 108 13.68 13.10 -5.76
N PRO A 109 13.16 14.14 -5.07
CA PRO A 109 11.81 14.65 -5.33
C PRO A 109 11.57 15.02 -6.80
N HIS A 110 12.57 15.56 -7.47
CA HIS A 110 12.48 15.89 -8.89
C HIS A 110 12.29 14.64 -9.76
N ARG A 111 13.02 13.56 -9.47
CA ARG A 111 12.87 12.29 -10.19
C ARG A 111 11.51 11.63 -9.94
N ILE A 112 11.04 11.65 -8.70
CA ILE A 112 9.70 11.15 -8.34
C ILE A 112 8.63 11.95 -9.11
N ALA A 113 8.69 13.28 -9.07
CA ALA A 113 7.73 14.14 -9.76
C ALA A 113 7.77 13.99 -11.29
N ALA A 114 8.93 13.76 -11.88
CA ALA A 114 9.06 13.54 -13.32
C ALA A 114 8.34 12.27 -13.79
N VAL A 115 8.26 11.22 -12.94
CA VAL A 115 7.64 9.93 -13.29
C VAL A 115 6.18 9.86 -12.87
N TYR A 116 5.86 10.28 -11.64
CA TYR A 116 4.54 10.10 -11.03
C TYR A 116 3.71 11.38 -10.97
N GLY A 117 4.29 12.52 -11.30
CA GLY A 117 3.69 13.83 -11.14
C GLY A 117 4.03 14.48 -9.80
N LYS A 118 3.85 15.79 -9.75
CA LYS A 118 4.02 16.55 -8.51
C LYS A 118 2.85 16.28 -7.57
N LYS A 119 3.15 16.03 -6.29
CA LYS A 119 2.15 15.78 -5.24
C LYS A 119 2.54 16.54 -3.98
N ASP A 120 1.54 16.98 -3.23
CA ASP A 120 1.73 17.46 -1.87
C ASP A 120 2.04 16.27 -0.95
N ARG A 121 2.80 16.54 0.10
CA ARG A 121 3.21 15.51 1.06
C ARG A 121 2.18 15.41 2.16
N GLU A 122 1.89 14.18 2.55
CA GLU A 122 0.96 13.85 3.62
C GLU A 122 1.71 13.21 4.79
N GLN A 123 1.29 13.55 6.02
CA GLN A 123 1.81 12.91 7.23
C GLN A 123 0.84 11.81 7.65
N ILE A 124 1.28 10.56 7.59
CA ILE A 124 0.46 9.39 7.93
C ILE A 124 1.26 8.50 8.88
N ALA A 125 0.72 8.24 10.07
CA ALA A 125 1.37 7.44 11.12
C ALA A 125 2.80 7.90 11.47
N GLY A 126 3.06 9.22 11.42
CA GLY A 126 4.37 9.81 11.73
C GLY A 126 5.40 9.77 10.60
N LEU A 127 5.04 9.21 9.45
CA LEU A 127 5.87 9.15 8.24
C LEU A 127 5.38 10.15 7.20
N THR A 128 6.28 10.56 6.30
CA THR A 128 5.98 11.52 5.24
C THR A 128 5.83 10.80 3.91
N TRP A 129 4.68 10.97 3.27
CA TRP A 129 4.31 10.27 2.05
C TRP A 129 3.92 11.20 0.90
N ASN A 130 4.28 10.83 -0.32
CA ASN A 130 3.59 11.29 -1.52
C ASN A 130 2.54 10.22 -1.85
N VAL A 131 1.26 10.58 -1.79
CA VAL A 131 0.14 9.64 -2.00
C VAL A 131 -0.47 9.86 -3.38
N TYR A 132 -0.44 8.85 -4.22
CA TYR A 132 -1.01 8.84 -5.57
C TYR A 132 -2.16 7.83 -5.63
N ARG A 133 -3.29 8.23 -6.18
CA ARG A 133 -4.45 7.34 -6.37
C ARG A 133 -4.43 6.74 -7.76
N ASN A 134 -4.86 5.48 -7.87
CA ASN A 134 -5.05 4.84 -9.16
C ASN A 134 -6.18 5.55 -9.92
N PRO A 135 -5.95 6.03 -11.16
CA PRO A 135 -6.97 6.75 -11.91
C PRO A 135 -8.18 5.88 -12.30
N GLU A 136 -7.99 4.56 -12.41
CA GLU A 136 -9.05 3.60 -12.76
C GLU A 136 -9.73 3.00 -11.53
N LYS A 137 -9.01 2.90 -10.41
CA LYS A 137 -9.48 2.32 -9.15
C LYS A 137 -9.10 3.25 -7.98
N PRO A 138 -9.88 4.31 -7.70
CA PRO A 138 -9.50 5.37 -6.75
C PRO A 138 -9.21 4.90 -5.33
N GLY A 139 -9.78 3.77 -4.89
CA GLY A 139 -9.45 3.12 -3.62
C GLY A 139 -8.01 2.59 -3.53
N GLN A 140 -7.35 2.34 -4.66
CA GLN A 140 -5.95 1.91 -4.68
C GLN A 140 -5.00 3.10 -4.63
N LYS A 141 -4.00 3.03 -3.76
CA LYS A 141 -3.03 4.09 -3.50
C LYS A 141 -1.61 3.58 -3.69
N LEU A 142 -0.80 4.33 -4.43
CA LEU A 142 0.64 4.21 -4.46
C LEU A 142 1.20 5.28 -3.52
N MET A 143 1.89 4.86 -2.48
CA MET A 143 2.49 5.71 -1.48
C MET A 143 4.01 5.61 -1.58
N ILE A 144 4.66 6.75 -1.70
CA ILE A 144 6.12 6.87 -1.74
C ILE A 144 6.55 7.59 -0.47
N GLU A 145 7.17 6.85 0.45
CA GLU A 145 7.75 7.42 1.65
C GLU A 145 8.98 8.23 1.29
N VAL A 146 9.10 9.40 1.90
CA VAL A 146 10.28 10.26 1.74
C VAL A 146 10.89 10.60 3.09
N GLU A 147 12.20 10.55 3.15
CA GLU A 147 12.96 10.86 4.36
C GLU A 147 12.87 12.35 4.70
N PRO A 148 12.47 12.72 5.92
CA PRO A 148 12.42 14.12 6.34
C PRO A 148 13.77 14.83 6.19
N GLY A 149 13.75 16.04 5.66
CA GLY A 149 14.94 16.86 5.43
C GLY A 149 15.57 16.70 4.05
N THR A 150 15.83 15.48 3.60
CA THR A 150 16.38 15.19 2.26
C THR A 150 15.29 15.03 1.22
N TRP A 151 14.11 14.56 1.64
CA TRP A 151 12.95 14.25 0.81
C TRP A 151 13.24 13.19 -0.26
N ILE A 152 14.28 12.39 -0.09
CA ILE A 152 14.59 11.25 -0.95
C ILE A 152 13.68 10.09 -0.62
N LEU A 153 13.45 9.24 -1.62
CA LEU A 153 12.63 8.04 -1.49
C LEU A 153 13.30 7.04 -0.53
N SER A 154 12.54 6.59 0.47
CA SER A 154 12.95 5.59 1.47
C SER A 154 12.22 4.26 1.32
N SER A 155 10.93 4.26 1.02
CA SER A 155 10.13 3.05 0.82
C SER A 155 8.93 3.27 -0.10
N TRP A 156 8.27 2.15 -0.44
CA TRP A 156 7.06 2.13 -1.25
C TRP A 156 5.97 1.38 -0.52
N ARG A 157 4.75 1.81 -0.72
CA ARG A 157 3.59 1.04 -0.32
C ARG A 157 2.49 1.16 -1.37
N LEU A 158 1.97 0.02 -1.81
CA LEU A 158 0.77 -0.06 -2.62
C LEU A 158 -0.33 -0.59 -1.72
N THR A 159 -1.43 0.15 -1.59
CA THR A 159 -2.49 -0.27 -0.66
C THR A 159 -3.87 0.10 -1.16
N SER A 160 -4.85 -0.77 -0.90
CA SER A 160 -6.27 -0.48 -0.97
C SER A 160 -6.91 -0.34 0.41
N LEU A 161 -6.09 -0.48 1.47
CA LEU A 161 -6.56 -0.31 2.84
C LEU A 161 -6.81 1.18 3.14
N PRO A 162 -7.76 1.49 4.03
CA PRO A 162 -7.90 2.84 4.57
C PRO A 162 -6.60 3.31 5.22
N LEU A 163 -6.31 4.60 5.13
CA LEU A 163 -5.13 5.22 5.73
C LEU A 163 -5.49 5.95 7.04
N THR A 164 -6.73 6.38 7.15
CA THR A 164 -7.29 7.09 8.30
C THR A 164 -8.69 6.56 8.60
N GLU A 165 -9.26 6.91 9.75
CA GLU A 165 -10.65 6.59 10.09
C GLU A 165 -11.63 7.22 9.09
N GLU A 166 -11.36 8.45 8.65
CA GLU A 166 -12.17 9.13 7.63
C GLU A 166 -12.14 8.40 6.27
N ASP A 167 -10.98 7.84 5.90
CA ASP A 167 -10.82 7.03 4.68
C ASP A 167 -11.59 5.70 4.79
N ALA A 168 -11.75 5.17 6.02
CA ALA A 168 -12.51 3.95 6.29
C ALA A 168 -14.02 4.20 6.21
N ASP A 169 -14.49 5.37 6.65
CA ASP A 169 -15.91 5.75 6.60
C ASP A 169 -16.37 6.11 5.18
N LEU A 170 -15.44 6.57 4.33
CA LEU A 170 -15.69 6.89 2.92
C LEU A 170 -15.61 5.67 2.01
N GLY A 171 -15.48 4.47 2.57
CA GLY A 171 -15.39 3.21 1.84
C GLY A 171 -16.41 3.18 0.71
N ASP A 172 -15.90 3.13 -0.51
CA ASP A 172 -16.69 3.07 -1.74
C ASP A 172 -17.76 2.02 -1.57
N GLY A 173 -19.02 2.41 -1.79
CA GLY A 173 -20.21 1.59 -1.61
C GLY A 173 -20.33 0.35 -2.53
N GLU A 174 -19.26 -0.37 -2.76
CA GLU A 174 -19.31 -1.80 -2.92
C GLU A 174 -19.58 -2.34 -1.52
N GLU A 175 -20.85 -2.52 -1.20
CA GLU A 175 -21.34 -3.30 -0.06
C GLU A 175 -20.75 -4.71 -0.16
N GLU A 176 -19.44 -4.85 0.13
CA GLU A 176 -18.90 -6.12 0.54
C GLU A 176 -19.55 -6.39 1.90
N ASP A 177 -20.47 -7.34 1.88
CA ASP A 177 -21.31 -7.87 2.95
C ASP A 177 -20.58 -7.92 4.31
N TRP A 178 -20.53 -6.81 5.01
CA TRP A 178 -20.04 -6.70 6.40
C TRP A 178 -20.95 -7.43 7.38
N GLN A 179 -22.09 -7.96 6.90
CA GLN A 179 -23.08 -8.65 7.72
C GLN A 179 -22.70 -10.11 8.04
N SER A 180 -21.66 -10.67 7.43
CA SER A 180 -21.22 -12.02 7.74
C SER A 180 -20.25 -12.14 8.90
N ALA A 181 -20.00 -11.08 9.65
CA ALA A 181 -19.35 -11.24 10.93
C ALA A 181 -20.37 -11.73 11.96
N ASP A 182 -20.51 -13.06 12.07
CA ASP A 182 -21.22 -13.77 13.16
C ASP A 182 -20.81 -13.28 14.58
N PHE A 183 -19.86 -12.36 14.65
CA PHE A 183 -19.37 -11.81 15.89
C PHE A 183 -20.39 -10.89 16.58
N ASN A 184 -21.19 -10.13 15.83
CA ASN A 184 -22.20 -9.25 16.42
C ASN A 184 -23.48 -10.01 16.82
N ALA A 185 -23.83 -11.10 16.16
CA ALA A 185 -25.00 -11.89 16.51
C ALA A 185 -24.85 -12.58 17.89
N GLN A 186 -23.66 -13.09 18.21
CA GLN A 186 -23.42 -13.75 19.50
C GLN A 186 -23.36 -12.78 20.68
N VAL A 187 -22.96 -11.55 20.49
CA VAL A 187 -22.93 -10.54 21.55
C VAL A 187 -24.31 -9.93 21.77
N LEU A 188 -25.16 -9.86 20.75
CA LEU A 188 -26.52 -9.30 20.86
C LEU A 188 -27.59 -10.33 21.30
N GLU A 189 -27.31 -11.63 21.15
CA GLU A 189 -28.25 -12.68 21.60
C GLU A 189 -28.26 -12.94 23.13
N GLY A 190 -27.55 -12.14 23.92
CA GLY A 190 -27.65 -12.20 25.40
C GLY A 190 -27.34 -13.57 26.00
N LYS A 191 -26.51 -14.39 25.35
CA LYS A 191 -25.96 -15.55 26.01
C LYS A 191 -25.06 -15.06 27.13
N ASP A 192 -25.50 -15.29 28.38
CA ASP A 192 -24.71 -15.02 29.58
C ASP A 192 -23.32 -15.62 29.40
N ILE A 193 -22.34 -14.76 29.20
CA ILE A 193 -20.93 -15.15 29.25
C ILE A 193 -20.71 -15.61 30.69
N ASP A 194 -20.46 -16.88 30.87
CA ASP A 194 -20.16 -17.44 32.19
C ASP A 194 -18.86 -16.80 32.73
N MET A 195 -19.03 -15.74 33.49
CA MET A 195 -17.94 -15.00 34.14
C MET A 195 -17.33 -15.76 35.31
N SER A 196 -17.81 -16.97 35.64
CA SER A 196 -17.26 -17.76 36.74
C SER A 196 -15.81 -18.20 36.46
N ALA A 197 -15.48 -18.48 35.20
CA ALA A 197 -14.13 -18.85 34.78
C ALA A 197 -13.11 -17.70 34.90
N LEU A 198 -13.55 -16.45 34.99
CA LEU A 198 -12.67 -15.28 35.18
C LEU A 198 -12.40 -14.99 36.65
N LYS A 199 -13.31 -15.41 37.55
CA LYS A 199 -13.12 -15.24 39.01
C LYS A 199 -12.03 -16.15 39.58
N ASP A 200 -11.88 -17.34 39.06
CA ASP A 200 -10.88 -18.31 39.55
C ASP A 200 -9.44 -17.91 39.16
N ARG A 201 -9.29 -17.01 38.20
CA ARG A 201 -7.96 -16.54 37.75
C ARG A 201 -7.36 -15.47 38.67
N ASP A 202 -8.19 -14.66 39.30
CA ASP A 202 -7.78 -13.57 40.20
C ASP A 202 -7.32 -14.06 41.61
N GLU A 203 -7.73 -15.25 42.01
CA GLU A 203 -7.36 -15.78 43.32
C GLU A 203 -6.02 -16.54 43.31
N THR A 204 -5.56 -17.02 42.16
CA THR A 204 -4.27 -17.72 42.03
C THR A 204 -3.06 -16.80 41.89
N GLU A 205 -3.24 -15.52 41.49
CA GLU A 205 -2.13 -14.57 41.35
C GLU A 205 -1.79 -13.79 42.63
N LYS A 206 -2.53 -13.90 43.72
CA LYS A 206 -2.26 -13.18 44.98
C LYS A 206 -1.09 -13.70 45.82
N GLY A 207 -0.37 -14.72 45.35
CA GLY A 207 0.69 -15.40 46.11
C GLY A 207 2.12 -15.26 45.59
N THR A 208 2.40 -14.70 44.46
CA THR A 208 3.77 -14.64 43.93
C THR A 208 4.30 -13.23 43.83
N THR A 209 5.20 -12.89 44.75
CA THR A 209 5.99 -11.64 44.66
C THR A 209 6.86 -11.67 43.38
N PRO A 210 6.75 -10.68 42.49
CA PRO A 210 7.52 -10.67 41.26
C PRO A 210 9.03 -10.66 41.54
N PRO A 211 9.84 -11.37 40.73
CA PRO A 211 11.28 -11.56 40.98
C PRO A 211 12.15 -10.30 40.97
N TRP A 212 11.58 -9.15 40.54
CA TRP A 212 12.28 -7.87 40.48
C TRP A 212 12.16 -7.02 41.77
N LYS A 213 11.47 -7.54 42.80
CA LYS A 213 11.38 -6.91 44.15
C LYS A 213 12.21 -7.61 45.22
N ARG A 214 13.28 -8.30 44.82
CA ARG A 214 14.30 -8.80 45.72
C ARG A 214 15.61 -8.05 45.59
#